data_758e44988627251c3a3da74c273a596c
#
_entry.id   758e44988627251c3a3da74c273a596c
#
_cell.length_a   1.000
_cell.length_b   1.000
_cell.length_c   1.000
_cell.angle_alpha   90.00
_cell.angle_beta   90.00
_cell.angle_gamma   90.00
#
_symmetry.space_group_name_H-M   'P 1'
#
loop_
_entity.id
_entity.type
_entity.pdbx_description
1 polymer ?
#
loop_
_entity_poly.entity_id
_entity_poly.type
_entity_poly.pdbx_seq_one_letter_code
_entity_poly.pdbx_strand_id
1 'polypeptide(L)'
;AITAAQAESLLRSCEGWVSAVYLNLHALAERGSLLQLGSDIYAMFTAAMLESLPEKTRGFLAVMGLADEFTVEMARAVTALPDAEEVLRALTQQNAFVTRLPDGVSFRFHHMMKECAERLFAQLPAARQTEVWQRYGRWYAQKAQYLHALQAFEHCGDRDAALAVIEADAGDLLASLSPAELLQRLDRCPVEALQRHPLAILVLMRRMFTWQQIPKMMELKALLEAAVAQHPEWPAAERGNLLGECDLIQSFLFYNDITQMSRLHRSASRQMSRPAVTLRNSGSWTFGSPSVLMMYYRAPGE
;
A
#
# COMPACT_ATOMS: atom_id res chain seq x y z
N ALA A 1 -8.82 14.22 -45.84
CA ALA A 1 -9.72 13.14 -45.41
C ALA A 1 -8.87 12.08 -44.75
N ILE A 2 -9.29 11.57 -43.58
CA ILE A 2 -8.61 10.47 -42.86
C ILE A 2 -9.05 9.14 -43.49
N THR A 3 -8.13 8.17 -43.54
CA THR A 3 -8.46 6.80 -43.99
C THR A 3 -9.20 6.06 -42.84
N ALA A 4 -9.92 4.98 -43.19
CA ALA A 4 -10.61 4.16 -42.19
C ALA A 4 -9.64 3.61 -41.11
N ALA A 5 -8.44 3.19 -41.53
CA ALA A 5 -7.39 2.71 -40.59
C ALA A 5 -6.88 3.82 -39.65
N GLN A 6 -6.74 5.04 -40.17
CA GLN A 6 -6.36 6.20 -39.35
C GLN A 6 -7.48 6.59 -38.36
N ALA A 7 -8.75 6.51 -38.81
CA ALA A 7 -9.90 6.78 -37.95
C ALA A 7 -9.99 5.74 -36.79
N GLU A 8 -9.79 4.46 -37.11
CA GLU A 8 -9.81 3.39 -36.10
C GLU A 8 -8.64 3.50 -35.13
N SER A 9 -7.44 3.83 -35.60
CA SER A 9 -6.28 4.11 -34.76
C SER A 9 -6.52 5.31 -33.87
N LEU A 10 -7.11 6.38 -34.42
CA LEU A 10 -7.45 7.59 -33.66
C LEU A 10 -8.47 7.31 -32.56
N LEU A 11 -9.54 6.58 -32.89
CA LEU A 11 -10.57 6.23 -31.88
C LEU A 11 -10.00 5.37 -30.76
N ARG A 12 -9.17 4.40 -31.07
CA ARG A 12 -8.49 3.57 -30.06
C ARG A 12 -7.54 4.40 -29.19
N SER A 13 -6.78 5.31 -29.79
CA SER A 13 -5.80 6.13 -29.05
C SER A 13 -6.44 7.21 -28.19
N CYS A 14 -7.62 7.68 -28.58
CA CYS A 14 -8.32 8.74 -27.86
C CYS A 14 -9.38 8.21 -26.89
N GLU A 15 -9.68 6.90 -26.90
CA GLU A 15 -10.68 6.23 -26.04
C GLU A 15 -12.01 7.01 -25.90
N GLY A 16 -12.44 7.65 -26.99
CA GLY A 16 -13.65 8.46 -27.00
C GLY A 16 -13.49 9.88 -26.45
N TRP A 17 -12.28 10.30 -26.13
CA TRP A 17 -12.04 11.66 -25.66
C TRP A 17 -12.01 12.66 -26.81
N VAL A 18 -13.06 13.48 -26.91
CA VAL A 18 -13.30 14.39 -28.03
C VAL A 18 -12.16 15.41 -28.21
N SER A 19 -11.58 15.92 -27.12
CA SER A 19 -10.47 16.90 -27.20
C SER A 19 -9.20 16.27 -27.76
N ALA A 20 -8.91 15.00 -27.43
CA ALA A 20 -7.78 14.27 -28.02
C ALA A 20 -8.01 13.97 -29.50
N VAL A 21 -9.24 13.65 -29.89
CA VAL A 21 -9.64 13.52 -31.29
C VAL A 21 -9.41 14.84 -32.03
N TYR A 22 -9.86 15.96 -31.47
CA TYR A 22 -9.67 17.28 -32.03
C TYR A 22 -8.21 17.65 -32.23
N LEU A 23 -7.37 17.46 -31.17
CA LEU A 23 -5.94 17.72 -31.23
C LEU A 23 -5.22 16.87 -32.28
N ASN A 24 -5.58 15.60 -32.42
CA ASN A 24 -5.03 14.73 -33.43
C ASN A 24 -5.45 15.13 -34.86
N LEU A 25 -6.71 15.53 -35.04
CA LEU A 25 -7.20 16.03 -36.32
C LEU A 25 -6.52 17.35 -36.71
N HIS A 26 -6.28 18.21 -35.72
CA HIS A 26 -5.54 19.47 -35.93
C HIS A 26 -4.09 19.20 -36.34
N ALA A 27 -3.39 18.31 -35.62
CA ALA A 27 -2.03 17.88 -35.96
C ALA A 27 -1.94 17.23 -37.35
N LEU A 28 -2.92 16.40 -37.71
CA LEU A 28 -3.02 15.81 -39.06
C LEU A 28 -3.19 16.89 -40.13
N ALA A 29 -4.00 17.91 -39.86
CA ALA A 29 -4.22 19.01 -40.79
C ALA A 29 -2.96 19.89 -40.97
N GLU A 30 -2.21 20.14 -39.91
CA GLU A 30 -1.02 20.99 -39.93
C GLU A 30 0.26 20.25 -40.35
N ARG A 31 0.44 19.02 -39.91
CA ARG A 31 1.69 18.24 -40.06
C ARG A 31 1.58 17.08 -41.03
N GLY A 32 0.37 16.77 -41.50
CA GLY A 32 0.11 15.66 -42.42
C GLY A 32 0.19 14.26 -41.78
N SER A 33 0.39 14.17 -40.47
CA SER A 33 0.48 12.92 -39.70
C SER A 33 -0.30 12.98 -38.40
N LEU A 34 -0.85 11.83 -37.99
CA LEU A 34 -1.40 11.70 -36.64
C LEU A 34 -0.28 11.78 -35.61
N LEU A 35 -0.59 12.35 -34.45
CA LEU A 35 0.32 12.35 -33.31
C LEU A 35 0.59 10.90 -32.89
N GLN A 36 1.85 10.58 -32.65
CA GLN A 36 2.21 9.27 -32.13
C GLN A 36 1.71 9.16 -30.68
N LEU A 37 1.07 8.01 -30.36
CA LEU A 37 0.70 7.65 -29.01
C LEU A 37 1.92 7.73 -28.10
N GLY A 38 1.86 8.58 -27.08
CA GLY A 38 2.90 8.71 -26.06
C GLY A 38 3.31 10.16 -25.84
N SER A 39 4.50 10.58 -26.30
CA SER A 39 5.08 11.86 -25.90
C SER A 39 4.38 13.08 -26.49
N ASP A 40 3.97 13.02 -27.78
CA ASP A 40 3.51 14.20 -28.51
C ASP A 40 2.10 14.64 -28.12
N ILE A 41 1.17 13.69 -27.93
CA ILE A 41 -0.20 14.01 -27.49
C ILE A 41 -0.18 14.58 -26.06
N TYR A 42 0.60 13.98 -25.17
CA TYR A 42 0.71 14.45 -23.80
C TYR A 42 1.38 15.83 -23.72
N ALA A 43 2.43 16.06 -24.50
CA ALA A 43 3.09 17.37 -24.57
C ALA A 43 2.14 18.45 -25.06
N MET A 44 1.42 18.19 -26.15
CA MET A 44 0.43 19.15 -26.69
C MET A 44 -0.75 19.37 -25.72
N PHE A 45 -1.23 18.31 -25.07
CA PHE A 45 -2.29 18.42 -24.09
C PHE A 45 -1.83 19.22 -22.87
N THR A 46 -0.62 18.95 -22.37
CA THR A 46 -0.03 19.70 -21.27
C THR A 46 0.08 21.17 -21.61
N ALA A 47 0.64 21.51 -22.76
CA ALA A 47 0.79 22.91 -23.19
C ALA A 47 -0.57 23.60 -23.41
N ALA A 48 -1.50 22.95 -24.11
CA ALA A 48 -2.78 23.57 -24.45
C ALA A 48 -3.76 23.70 -23.26
N MET A 49 -3.74 22.74 -22.35
CA MET A 49 -4.78 22.59 -21.31
C MET A 49 -4.24 22.88 -19.90
N LEU A 50 -3.11 22.27 -19.54
CA LEU A 50 -2.61 22.36 -18.15
C LEU A 50 -1.85 23.67 -17.88
N GLU A 51 -1.12 24.19 -18.86
CA GLU A 51 -0.38 25.45 -18.68
C GLU A 51 -1.33 26.66 -18.51
N SER A 52 -2.53 26.59 -19.09
CA SER A 52 -3.55 27.63 -18.93
C SER A 52 -4.26 27.62 -17.57
N LEU A 53 -4.14 26.52 -16.80
CA LEU A 53 -4.80 26.40 -15.51
C LEU A 53 -4.04 27.19 -14.42
N PRO A 54 -4.77 27.74 -13.43
CA PRO A 54 -4.15 28.32 -12.24
C PRO A 54 -3.19 27.35 -11.56
N GLU A 55 -2.09 27.86 -11.01
CA GLU A 55 -1.07 27.05 -10.31
C GLU A 55 -1.68 26.14 -9.23
N LYS A 56 -2.65 26.66 -8.48
CA LYS A 56 -3.41 25.89 -7.48
C LYS A 56 -4.09 24.67 -8.08
N THR A 57 -4.74 24.83 -9.23
CA THR A 57 -5.45 23.74 -9.92
C THR A 57 -4.45 22.72 -10.47
N ARG A 58 -3.32 23.17 -11.04
CA ARG A 58 -2.24 22.26 -11.47
C ARG A 58 -1.66 21.47 -10.31
N GLY A 59 -1.43 22.14 -9.17
CA GLY A 59 -0.98 21.47 -7.94
C GLY A 59 -1.99 20.43 -7.43
N PHE A 60 -3.28 20.76 -7.47
CA PHE A 60 -4.35 19.81 -7.14
C PHE A 60 -4.33 18.59 -8.07
N LEU A 61 -4.26 18.81 -9.37
CA LEU A 61 -4.20 17.72 -10.36
C LEU A 61 -2.97 16.84 -10.15
N ALA A 62 -1.78 17.43 -9.99
CA ALA A 62 -0.55 16.70 -9.75
C ALA A 62 -0.65 15.77 -8.55
N VAL A 63 -1.25 16.25 -7.46
CA VAL A 63 -1.40 15.45 -6.24
C VAL A 63 -2.49 14.40 -6.42
N MET A 64 -3.68 14.76 -6.90
CA MET A 64 -4.81 13.84 -6.97
C MET A 64 -4.72 12.81 -8.09
N GLY A 65 -3.89 13.04 -9.10
CA GLY A 65 -3.64 12.10 -10.20
C GLY A 65 -3.01 10.77 -9.75
N LEU A 66 -2.45 10.72 -8.54
CA LEU A 66 -1.91 9.47 -7.98
C LEU A 66 -3.00 8.50 -7.52
N ALA A 67 -4.22 8.98 -7.28
CA ALA A 67 -5.36 8.14 -6.90
C ALA A 67 -6.15 7.67 -8.13
N ASP A 68 -6.61 6.43 -8.12
CA ASP A 68 -7.52 5.91 -9.15
C ASP A 68 -8.92 6.49 -8.98
N GLU A 69 -9.38 6.51 -7.74
CA GLU A 69 -10.66 7.10 -7.33
C GLU A 69 -10.45 7.87 -6.03
N PHE A 70 -11.20 8.95 -5.87
CA PHE A 70 -11.08 9.80 -4.69
C PHE A 70 -12.38 10.51 -4.36
N THR A 71 -12.52 10.90 -3.10
CA THR A 71 -13.62 11.73 -2.59
C THR A 71 -13.14 13.15 -2.31
N VAL A 72 -14.07 14.08 -2.09
CA VAL A 72 -13.73 15.44 -1.63
C VAL A 72 -12.96 15.42 -0.30
N GLU A 73 -13.34 14.51 0.60
CA GLU A 73 -12.68 14.35 1.90
C GLU A 73 -11.20 13.95 1.71
N MET A 74 -10.94 12.95 0.85
CA MET A 74 -9.59 12.53 0.50
C MET A 74 -8.81 13.68 -0.14
N ALA A 75 -9.42 14.39 -1.09
CA ALA A 75 -8.77 15.50 -1.77
C ALA A 75 -8.34 16.60 -0.78
N ARG A 76 -9.19 16.98 0.19
CA ARG A 76 -8.82 17.94 1.25
C ARG A 76 -7.65 17.44 2.09
N ALA A 77 -7.69 16.17 2.51
CA ALA A 77 -6.66 15.59 3.37
C ALA A 77 -5.29 15.51 2.67
N VAL A 78 -5.27 15.03 1.42
CA VAL A 78 -4.03 14.74 0.69
C VAL A 78 -3.42 16.01 0.08
N THR A 79 -4.24 16.91 -0.50
CA THR A 79 -3.74 18.16 -1.05
C THR A 79 -3.45 19.23 0.01
N ALA A 80 -4.07 19.11 1.20
CA ALA A 80 -4.14 20.12 2.25
C ALA A 80 -4.75 21.46 1.75
N LEU A 81 -5.65 21.40 0.79
CA LEU A 81 -6.39 22.55 0.30
C LEU A 81 -7.77 22.57 0.95
N PRO A 82 -8.10 23.58 1.77
CA PRO A 82 -9.41 23.70 2.41
C PRO A 82 -10.55 23.79 1.39
N ASP A 83 -10.30 24.42 0.26
CA ASP A 83 -11.23 24.64 -0.85
C ASP A 83 -11.07 23.62 -2.01
N ALA A 84 -10.54 22.42 -1.71
CA ALA A 84 -10.42 21.33 -2.70
C ALA A 84 -11.73 21.01 -3.43
N GLU A 85 -12.89 21.18 -2.75
CA GLU A 85 -14.20 20.99 -3.35
C GLU A 85 -14.52 22.01 -4.43
N GLU A 86 -14.11 23.27 -4.25
CA GLU A 86 -14.33 24.32 -5.24
C GLU A 86 -13.47 24.08 -6.48
N VAL A 87 -12.22 23.66 -6.28
CA VAL A 87 -11.32 23.27 -7.38
C VAL A 87 -11.91 22.08 -8.15
N LEU A 88 -12.40 21.08 -7.44
CA LEU A 88 -13.00 19.90 -8.06
C LEU A 88 -14.31 20.24 -8.80
N ARG A 89 -15.12 21.11 -8.26
CA ARG A 89 -16.34 21.59 -8.92
C ARG A 89 -16.02 22.34 -10.21
N ALA A 90 -15.04 23.22 -10.20
CA ALA A 90 -14.58 23.93 -11.39
C ALA A 90 -14.09 22.97 -12.48
N LEU A 91 -13.28 21.98 -12.11
CA LEU A 91 -12.79 20.93 -13.03
C LEU A 91 -13.93 20.08 -13.62
N THR A 92 -14.93 19.73 -12.79
CA THR A 92 -16.10 18.95 -13.24
C THR A 92 -16.99 19.74 -14.18
N GLN A 93 -17.18 21.05 -13.94
CA GLN A 93 -17.99 21.92 -14.81
C GLN A 93 -17.38 22.11 -16.20
N GLN A 94 -16.06 22.08 -16.31
CA GLN A 94 -15.35 22.16 -17.60
C GLN A 94 -15.43 20.88 -18.43
N ASN A 95 -16.12 19.81 -17.94
CA ASN A 95 -16.40 18.53 -18.63
C ASN A 95 -15.19 17.82 -19.22
N ALA A 96 -13.97 18.16 -18.80
CA ALA A 96 -12.80 17.74 -19.56
C ALA A 96 -11.97 16.65 -18.83
N PHE A 97 -12.05 16.54 -17.50
CA PHE A 97 -10.96 15.86 -16.81
C PHE A 97 -11.39 14.93 -15.69
N VAL A 98 -12.56 15.18 -15.10
CA VAL A 98 -13.04 14.49 -13.91
C VAL A 98 -14.46 13.99 -14.14
N THR A 99 -14.67 12.71 -13.92
CA THR A 99 -15.98 12.09 -13.93
C THR A 99 -16.43 11.77 -12.51
N ARG A 100 -17.65 12.18 -12.17
CA ARG A 100 -18.30 11.75 -10.93
C ARG A 100 -18.83 10.34 -11.14
N LEU A 101 -18.55 9.45 -10.20
CA LEU A 101 -18.98 8.07 -10.28
C LEU A 101 -20.45 7.88 -9.91
N PRO A 102 -21.06 6.73 -10.25
CA PRO A 102 -22.48 6.46 -9.97
C PRO A 102 -22.86 6.48 -8.48
N ASP A 103 -21.89 6.28 -7.58
CA ASP A 103 -22.09 6.40 -6.12
C ASP A 103 -22.41 7.83 -5.67
N GLY A 104 -22.21 8.81 -6.55
CA GLY A 104 -22.50 10.21 -6.31
C GLY A 104 -21.53 10.93 -5.37
N VAL A 105 -20.49 10.28 -4.86
CA VAL A 105 -19.51 10.85 -3.90
C VAL A 105 -18.06 10.72 -4.37
N SER A 106 -17.76 9.73 -5.21
CA SER A 106 -16.44 9.46 -5.73
C SER A 106 -16.21 10.10 -7.11
N PHE A 107 -14.96 10.40 -7.38
CA PHE A 107 -14.48 11.00 -8.61
C PHE A 107 -13.34 10.19 -9.17
N ARG A 108 -13.20 10.19 -10.48
CA ARG A 108 -12.09 9.56 -11.22
C ARG A 108 -11.61 10.52 -12.30
N PHE A 109 -10.29 10.59 -12.47
CA PHE A 109 -9.73 11.26 -13.65
C PHE A 109 -9.85 10.38 -14.88
N HIS A 110 -10.04 11.02 -16.04
CA HIS A 110 -9.80 10.35 -17.30
C HIS A 110 -8.34 9.90 -17.39
N HIS A 111 -8.05 8.72 -17.97
CA HIS A 111 -6.71 8.14 -17.95
C HIS A 111 -5.62 9.09 -18.48
N MET A 112 -5.89 9.84 -19.56
CA MET A 112 -4.92 10.83 -20.08
C MET A 112 -4.65 11.96 -19.10
N MET A 113 -5.66 12.42 -18.36
CA MET A 113 -5.46 13.41 -17.32
C MET A 113 -4.63 12.83 -16.18
N LYS A 114 -4.89 11.58 -15.80
CA LYS A 114 -4.10 10.88 -14.78
C LYS A 114 -2.62 10.82 -15.16
N GLU A 115 -2.30 10.40 -16.39
CA GLU A 115 -0.91 10.37 -16.87
C GLU A 115 -0.25 11.75 -16.91
N CYS A 116 -0.99 12.78 -17.31
CA CYS A 116 -0.48 14.16 -17.27
C CYS A 116 -0.23 14.62 -15.82
N ALA A 117 -1.14 14.30 -14.90
CA ALA A 117 -1.02 14.61 -13.48
C ALA A 117 0.17 13.89 -12.84
N GLU A 118 0.40 12.62 -13.16
CA GLU A 118 1.57 11.87 -12.73
C GLU A 118 2.89 12.52 -13.21
N ARG A 119 2.92 13.01 -14.45
CA ARG A 119 4.08 13.76 -14.96
C ARG A 119 4.29 15.09 -14.25
N LEU A 120 3.20 15.82 -13.97
CA LEU A 120 3.27 17.04 -13.14
C LEU A 120 3.78 16.72 -11.73
N PHE A 121 3.32 15.65 -11.12
CA PHE A 121 3.80 15.20 -9.82
C PHE A 121 5.29 14.87 -9.84
N ALA A 122 5.78 14.18 -10.87
CA ALA A 122 7.19 13.85 -11.02
C ALA A 122 8.09 15.09 -11.15
N GLN A 123 7.55 16.24 -11.58
CA GLN A 123 8.27 17.51 -11.68
C GLN A 123 8.31 18.29 -10.34
N LEU A 124 7.51 17.89 -9.35
CA LEU A 124 7.53 18.53 -8.04
C LEU A 124 8.87 18.30 -7.34
N PRO A 125 9.33 19.23 -6.49
CA PRO A 125 10.51 19.02 -5.64
C PRO A 125 10.36 17.74 -4.81
N ALA A 126 11.44 16.99 -4.63
CA ALA A 126 11.44 15.71 -3.91
C ALA A 126 10.82 15.81 -2.50
N ALA A 127 11.10 16.90 -1.78
CA ALA A 127 10.50 17.15 -0.47
C ALA A 127 8.95 17.23 -0.54
N ARG A 128 8.43 17.84 -1.60
CA ARG A 128 6.98 17.94 -1.81
C ARG A 128 6.37 16.59 -2.19
N GLN A 129 7.05 15.82 -3.02
CA GLN A 129 6.62 14.45 -3.34
C GLN A 129 6.55 13.59 -2.07
N THR A 130 7.58 13.63 -1.24
CA THR A 130 7.63 12.94 0.07
C THR A 130 6.45 13.33 0.95
N GLU A 131 6.19 14.62 1.09
CA GLU A 131 5.07 15.13 1.90
C GLU A 131 3.71 14.62 1.40
N VAL A 132 3.51 14.60 0.09
CA VAL A 132 2.27 14.11 -0.54
C VAL A 132 2.10 12.62 -0.26
N TRP A 133 3.13 11.80 -0.46
CA TRP A 133 3.06 10.37 -0.16
C TRP A 133 2.81 10.09 1.32
N GLN A 134 3.39 10.87 2.24
CA GLN A 134 3.08 10.76 3.66
C GLN A 134 1.61 11.07 3.98
N ARG A 135 1.00 12.06 3.28
CA ARG A 135 -0.42 12.36 3.44
C ARG A 135 -1.30 11.25 2.90
N TYR A 136 -0.96 10.68 1.75
CA TYR A 136 -1.63 9.49 1.21
C TYR A 136 -1.55 8.31 2.18
N GLY A 137 -0.37 8.02 2.69
CA GLY A 137 -0.17 6.94 3.66
C GLY A 137 -1.02 7.11 4.91
N ARG A 138 -1.04 8.31 5.49
CA ARG A 138 -1.88 8.62 6.67
C ARG A 138 -3.37 8.50 6.35
N TRP A 139 -3.80 9.02 5.20
CA TRP A 139 -5.19 8.89 4.76
C TRP A 139 -5.62 7.44 4.65
N TYR A 140 -4.86 6.63 3.92
CA TYR A 140 -5.18 5.22 3.74
C TYR A 140 -5.13 4.44 5.06
N ALA A 141 -4.17 4.72 5.93
CA ALA A 141 -4.09 4.10 7.26
C ALA A 141 -5.33 4.42 8.12
N GLN A 142 -5.80 5.68 8.13
CA GLN A 142 -7.01 6.09 8.83
C GLN A 142 -8.27 5.40 8.30
N LYS A 143 -8.29 5.05 7.02
CA LYS A 143 -9.41 4.33 6.39
C LYS A 143 -9.24 2.80 6.42
N ALA A 144 -8.26 2.29 7.17
CA ALA A 144 -7.91 0.87 7.24
C ALA A 144 -7.58 0.24 5.87
N GLN A 145 -7.15 1.05 4.91
CA GLN A 145 -6.65 0.60 3.61
C GLN A 145 -5.14 0.35 3.69
N TYR A 146 -4.75 -0.62 4.50
CA TYR A 146 -3.37 -0.80 4.95
C TYR A 146 -2.39 -1.13 3.83
N LEU A 147 -2.80 -1.85 2.78
CA LEU A 147 -1.93 -2.14 1.64
C LEU A 147 -1.55 -0.84 0.89
N HIS A 148 -2.53 0.03 0.63
CA HIS A 148 -2.27 1.33 -0.01
C HIS A 148 -1.44 2.25 0.90
N ALA A 149 -1.69 2.21 2.22
CA ALA A 149 -0.90 2.96 3.18
C ALA A 149 0.57 2.51 3.18
N LEU A 150 0.82 1.20 3.19
CA LEU A 150 2.15 0.63 3.11
C LEU A 150 2.89 1.09 1.84
N GLN A 151 2.24 0.97 0.68
CA GLN A 151 2.81 1.41 -0.60
C GLN A 151 3.15 2.90 -0.60
N ALA A 152 2.25 3.74 -0.09
CA ALA A 152 2.48 5.19 -0.02
C ALA A 152 3.68 5.55 0.88
N PHE A 153 3.81 4.92 2.05
CA PHE A 153 4.95 5.14 2.93
C PHE A 153 6.27 4.62 2.35
N GLU A 154 6.21 3.52 1.58
CA GLU A 154 7.38 3.03 0.85
C GLU A 154 7.85 4.00 -0.24
N HIS A 155 6.92 4.62 -0.96
CA HIS A 155 7.25 5.65 -1.97
C HIS A 155 7.99 6.84 -1.38
N CYS A 156 7.68 7.25 -0.16
CA CYS A 156 8.41 8.34 0.51
C CYS A 156 9.58 7.87 1.39
N GLY A 157 9.84 6.57 1.46
CA GLY A 157 10.92 5.99 2.27
C GLY A 157 10.69 6.03 3.78
N ASP A 158 9.45 6.28 4.22
CA ASP A 158 9.07 6.33 5.63
C ASP A 158 8.91 4.90 6.18
N ARG A 159 10.05 4.32 6.60
CA ARG A 159 10.12 2.93 7.06
C ARG A 159 9.37 2.70 8.36
N ASP A 160 9.43 3.65 9.27
CA ASP A 160 8.75 3.54 10.56
C ASP A 160 7.23 3.56 10.37
N ALA A 161 6.70 4.47 9.55
CA ALA A 161 5.27 4.49 9.21
C ALA A 161 4.82 3.22 8.46
N ALA A 162 5.65 2.69 7.56
CA ALA A 162 5.37 1.44 6.85
C ALA A 162 5.29 0.24 7.82
N LEU A 163 6.21 0.13 8.78
CA LEU A 163 6.19 -0.92 9.80
C LEU A 163 5.01 -0.74 10.77
N ALA A 164 4.69 0.50 11.17
CA ALA A 164 3.52 0.79 11.98
C ALA A 164 2.19 0.36 11.33
N VAL A 165 2.09 0.45 10.01
CA VAL A 165 0.94 -0.07 9.24
C VAL A 165 0.85 -1.59 9.35
N ILE A 166 1.97 -2.31 9.24
CA ILE A 166 2.03 -3.77 9.42
C ILE A 166 1.58 -4.17 10.82
N GLU A 167 1.99 -3.42 11.84
CA GLU A 167 1.57 -3.64 13.24
C GLU A 167 0.06 -3.42 13.41
N ALA A 168 -0.47 -2.31 12.89
CA ALA A 168 -1.88 -1.95 13.02
C ALA A 168 -2.82 -2.98 12.37
N ASP A 169 -2.42 -3.53 11.25
CA ASP A 169 -3.16 -4.54 10.49
C ASP A 169 -2.94 -5.97 11.03
N ALA A 170 -1.97 -6.14 11.92
CA ALA A 170 -1.49 -7.45 12.38
C ALA A 170 -1.12 -8.42 11.25
N GLY A 171 -0.77 -7.88 10.09
CA GLY A 171 -0.21 -8.61 8.96
C GLY A 171 -1.22 -9.22 7.99
N ASP A 172 -2.50 -8.89 8.08
CA ASP A 172 -3.49 -9.37 7.11
C ASP A 172 -3.15 -8.88 5.70
N LEU A 173 -2.69 -7.63 5.55
CA LEU A 173 -2.22 -7.04 4.29
C LEU A 173 -1.11 -7.87 3.62
N LEU A 174 -0.28 -8.54 4.41
CA LEU A 174 0.83 -9.34 3.89
C LEU A 174 0.35 -10.57 3.09
N ALA A 175 -0.93 -10.96 3.22
CA ALA A 175 -1.51 -12.01 2.40
C ALA A 175 -1.62 -11.60 0.92
N SER A 176 -1.67 -10.30 0.64
CA SER A 176 -1.74 -9.75 -0.72
C SER A 176 -0.37 -9.63 -1.39
N LEU A 177 0.72 -9.89 -0.67
CA LEU A 177 2.09 -9.84 -1.20
C LEU A 177 2.59 -11.24 -1.51
N SER A 178 3.44 -11.36 -2.53
CA SER A 178 4.18 -12.59 -2.76
C SER A 178 5.35 -12.73 -1.78
N PRO A 179 5.83 -13.97 -1.51
CA PRO A 179 7.02 -14.18 -0.68
C PRO A 179 8.25 -13.41 -1.16
N ALA A 180 8.48 -13.37 -2.48
CA ALA A 180 9.61 -12.67 -3.07
C ALA A 180 9.55 -11.15 -2.83
N GLU A 181 8.39 -10.55 -3.01
CA GLU A 181 8.19 -9.11 -2.74
C GLU A 181 8.43 -8.77 -1.28
N LEU A 182 7.92 -9.57 -0.34
CA LEU A 182 8.14 -9.30 1.07
C LEU A 182 9.59 -9.49 1.49
N LEU A 183 10.26 -10.56 1.01
CA LEU A 183 11.69 -10.77 1.28
C LEU A 183 12.52 -9.59 0.76
N GLN A 184 12.26 -9.13 -0.46
CA GLN A 184 12.96 -7.97 -1.03
C GLN A 184 12.75 -6.69 -0.18
N ARG A 185 11.55 -6.50 0.37
CA ARG A 185 11.25 -5.37 1.27
C ARG A 185 12.03 -5.47 2.58
N LEU A 186 12.08 -6.67 3.16
CA LEU A 186 12.83 -6.93 4.38
C LEU A 186 14.33 -6.71 4.20
N ASP A 187 14.91 -7.16 3.09
CA ASP A 187 16.33 -6.97 2.80
C ASP A 187 16.72 -5.49 2.62
N ARG A 188 15.75 -4.65 2.24
CA ARG A 188 15.93 -3.19 2.13
C ARG A 188 15.58 -2.43 3.41
N CYS A 189 15.04 -3.11 4.41
CA CYS A 189 14.63 -2.48 5.67
C CYS A 189 15.82 -2.45 6.63
N PRO A 190 16.22 -1.27 7.14
CA PRO A 190 17.28 -1.18 8.14
C PRO A 190 16.91 -1.96 9.41
N VAL A 191 17.88 -2.66 9.98
CA VAL A 191 17.72 -3.45 11.23
C VAL A 191 17.19 -2.57 12.35
N GLU A 192 17.70 -1.36 12.47
CA GLU A 192 17.32 -0.40 13.50
C GLU A 192 15.84 0.02 13.38
N ALA A 193 15.31 0.09 12.17
CA ALA A 193 13.88 0.35 11.97
C ALA A 193 13.04 -0.84 12.45
N LEU A 194 13.42 -2.06 12.10
CA LEU A 194 12.75 -3.26 12.59
C LEU A 194 12.79 -3.35 14.12
N GLN A 195 13.91 -3.05 14.75
CA GLN A 195 14.05 -3.11 16.22
C GLN A 195 13.15 -2.09 16.94
N ARG A 196 12.82 -0.95 16.31
CA ARG A 196 11.84 -0.01 16.86
C ARG A 196 10.40 -0.48 16.75
N HIS A 197 10.15 -1.52 15.91
CA HIS A 197 8.81 -2.07 15.63
C HIS A 197 8.74 -3.56 15.96
N PRO A 198 8.84 -3.95 17.25
CA PRO A 198 8.90 -5.36 17.65
C PRO A 198 7.63 -6.16 17.31
N LEU A 199 6.46 -5.51 17.29
CA LEU A 199 5.23 -6.16 16.84
C LEU A 199 5.25 -6.46 15.35
N ALA A 200 5.82 -5.58 14.52
CA ALA A 200 6.02 -5.86 13.10
C ALA A 200 6.94 -7.07 12.90
N ILE A 201 8.00 -7.22 13.73
CA ILE A 201 8.86 -8.41 13.65
C ILE A 201 8.05 -9.68 13.93
N LEU A 202 7.19 -9.72 14.95
CA LEU A 202 6.34 -10.87 15.25
C LEU A 202 5.39 -11.21 14.09
N VAL A 203 4.75 -10.19 13.51
CA VAL A 203 3.87 -10.33 12.35
C VAL A 203 4.63 -10.94 11.16
N LEU A 204 5.83 -10.43 10.90
CA LEU A 204 6.70 -10.92 9.83
C LEU A 204 7.19 -12.35 10.10
N MET A 205 7.58 -12.68 11.34
CA MET A 205 7.93 -14.05 11.75
C MET A 205 6.78 -15.02 11.47
N ARG A 206 5.56 -14.64 11.87
CA ARG A 206 4.36 -15.47 11.63
C ARG A 206 4.13 -15.69 10.14
N ARG A 207 4.34 -14.67 9.31
CA ARG A 207 4.21 -14.77 7.86
C ARG A 207 5.30 -15.64 7.24
N MET A 208 6.56 -15.50 7.69
CA MET A 208 7.68 -16.33 7.24
C MET A 208 7.44 -17.81 7.58
N PHE A 209 6.91 -18.11 8.77
CA PHE A 209 6.48 -19.47 9.10
C PHE A 209 5.44 -20.00 8.11
N THR A 210 4.39 -19.22 7.83
CA THR A 210 3.30 -19.64 6.91
C THR A 210 3.83 -19.97 5.51
N TRP A 211 4.87 -19.26 5.07
CA TRP A 211 5.51 -19.49 3.77
C TRP A 211 6.70 -20.43 3.82
N GLN A 212 6.91 -21.11 4.94
CA GLN A 212 8.02 -22.06 5.17
C GLN A 212 9.42 -21.42 4.98
N GLN A 213 9.53 -20.11 5.14
CA GLN A 213 10.78 -19.35 5.13
C GLN A 213 11.44 -19.39 6.52
N ILE A 214 11.73 -20.60 7.01
CA ILE A 214 12.19 -20.83 8.38
C ILE A 214 13.51 -20.12 8.69
N PRO A 215 14.53 -20.09 7.80
CA PRO A 215 15.77 -19.34 8.08
C PRO A 215 15.49 -17.86 8.36
N LYS A 216 14.65 -17.21 7.53
CA LYS A 216 14.29 -15.79 7.71
C LYS A 216 13.47 -15.55 8.98
N MET A 217 12.57 -16.48 9.31
CA MET A 217 11.85 -16.46 10.59
C MET A 217 12.82 -16.46 11.78
N MET A 218 13.86 -17.29 11.75
CA MET A 218 14.84 -17.37 12.83
C MET A 218 15.74 -16.13 12.92
N GLU A 219 16.07 -15.50 11.80
CA GLU A 219 16.74 -14.20 11.79
C GLU A 219 15.89 -13.12 12.47
N LEU A 220 14.60 -13.04 12.12
CA LEU A 220 13.65 -12.10 12.74
C LEU A 220 13.48 -12.37 14.23
N LYS A 221 13.44 -13.65 14.65
CA LYS A 221 13.43 -14.03 16.08
C LYS A 221 14.66 -13.45 16.81
N ALA A 222 15.85 -13.66 16.26
CA ALA A 222 17.08 -13.14 16.86
C ALA A 222 17.06 -11.61 16.96
N LEU A 223 16.52 -10.91 15.97
CA LEU A 223 16.33 -9.46 15.98
C LEU A 223 15.37 -9.02 17.10
N LEU A 224 14.25 -9.73 17.28
CA LEU A 224 13.29 -9.43 18.34
C LEU A 224 13.93 -9.60 19.74
N GLU A 225 14.61 -10.73 19.96
CA GLU A 225 15.30 -11.00 21.23
C GLU A 225 16.36 -9.94 21.55
N ALA A 226 17.13 -9.53 20.52
CA ALA A 226 18.11 -8.46 20.65
C ALA A 226 17.45 -7.11 20.96
N ALA A 227 16.34 -6.76 20.29
CA ALA A 227 15.60 -5.52 20.56
C ALA A 227 15.08 -5.49 22.01
N VAL A 228 14.47 -6.58 22.48
CA VAL A 228 13.97 -6.68 23.86
C VAL A 228 15.11 -6.59 24.89
N ALA A 229 16.27 -7.17 24.58
CA ALA A 229 17.45 -7.10 25.48
C ALA A 229 18.09 -5.70 25.51
N GLN A 230 18.06 -4.96 24.40
CA GLN A 230 18.60 -3.60 24.28
C GLN A 230 17.70 -2.54 24.93
N HIS A 231 16.42 -2.87 25.19
CA HIS A 231 15.42 -1.96 25.72
C HIS A 231 14.89 -2.43 27.10
N PRO A 232 15.75 -2.49 28.15
CA PRO A 232 15.33 -2.89 29.49
C PRO A 232 14.31 -1.91 30.09
N GLU A 233 14.25 -0.67 29.61
CA GLU A 233 13.29 0.36 29.99
C GLU A 233 11.85 0.08 29.57
N TRP A 234 11.63 -0.80 28.60
CA TRP A 234 10.28 -1.19 28.22
C TRP A 234 9.56 -1.88 29.39
N PRO A 235 8.25 -1.65 29.56
CA PRO A 235 7.49 -2.29 30.61
C PRO A 235 7.69 -3.81 30.62
N ALA A 236 7.92 -4.38 31.82
CA ALA A 236 8.14 -5.83 31.91
C ALA A 236 7.03 -6.67 31.34
N ALA A 237 5.77 -6.20 31.45
CA ALA A 237 4.61 -6.84 30.84
C ALA A 237 4.70 -6.85 29.30
N GLU A 238 5.14 -5.75 28.67
CA GLU A 238 5.26 -5.68 27.22
C GLU A 238 6.41 -6.55 26.70
N ARG A 239 7.55 -6.53 27.36
CA ARG A 239 8.67 -7.45 27.04
C ARG A 239 8.23 -8.91 27.16
N GLY A 240 7.47 -9.23 28.22
CA GLY A 240 6.90 -10.57 28.41
C GLY A 240 5.90 -10.94 27.31
N ASN A 241 5.05 -10.01 26.89
CA ASN A 241 4.11 -10.22 25.79
C ASN A 241 4.84 -10.52 24.47
N LEU A 242 5.89 -9.75 24.13
CA LEU A 242 6.67 -9.93 22.92
C LEU A 242 7.38 -11.29 22.90
N LEU A 243 8.07 -11.65 23.96
CA LEU A 243 8.79 -12.93 24.06
C LEU A 243 7.84 -14.11 24.15
N GLY A 244 6.73 -13.98 24.86
CA GLY A 244 5.73 -15.04 24.95
C GLY A 244 5.03 -15.30 23.61
N GLU A 245 4.71 -14.26 22.86
CA GLU A 245 4.14 -14.39 21.51
C GLU A 245 5.17 -14.97 20.52
N CYS A 246 6.45 -14.64 20.68
CA CYS A 246 7.55 -15.26 19.95
C CYS A 246 7.61 -16.79 20.22
N ASP A 247 7.48 -17.20 21.48
CA ASP A 247 7.43 -18.62 21.87
C ASP A 247 6.23 -19.34 21.23
N LEU A 248 5.06 -18.68 21.18
CA LEU A 248 3.87 -19.25 20.52
C LEU A 248 4.12 -19.47 19.02
N ILE A 249 4.69 -18.48 18.32
CA ILE A 249 5.00 -18.62 16.88
C ILE A 249 6.04 -19.73 16.68
N GLN A 250 7.07 -19.79 17.54
CA GLN A 250 8.08 -20.82 17.46
C GLN A 250 7.51 -22.24 17.71
N SER A 251 6.48 -22.35 18.55
CA SER A 251 5.87 -23.64 18.88
C SER A 251 5.34 -24.39 17.64
N PHE A 252 4.97 -23.68 16.62
CA PHE A 252 4.51 -24.28 15.36
C PHE A 252 5.58 -25.09 14.62
N LEU A 253 6.87 -24.83 14.89
CA LEU A 253 7.97 -25.63 14.33
C LEU A 253 8.01 -27.03 14.93
N PHE A 254 7.44 -27.22 16.11
CA PHE A 254 7.46 -28.46 16.90
C PHE A 254 6.12 -29.19 16.92
N TYR A 255 5.31 -29.05 15.85
CA TYR A 255 3.97 -29.66 15.82
C TYR A 255 3.96 -31.19 15.97
N ASN A 256 5.08 -31.86 15.68
CA ASN A 256 5.25 -33.31 15.90
C ASN A 256 5.94 -33.66 17.23
N ASP A 257 6.32 -32.67 18.03
CA ASP A 257 6.92 -32.85 19.35
C ASP A 257 6.10 -32.12 20.40
N ILE A 258 5.13 -32.85 20.96
CA ILE A 258 4.21 -32.29 21.97
C ILE A 258 4.93 -31.79 23.23
N THR A 259 6.08 -32.36 23.55
CA THR A 259 6.86 -31.96 24.72
C THR A 259 7.45 -30.58 24.52
N GLN A 260 8.10 -30.35 23.39
CA GLN A 260 8.66 -29.04 23.03
C GLN A 260 7.55 -27.99 22.82
N MET A 261 6.49 -28.35 22.12
CA MET A 261 5.34 -27.49 21.92
C MET A 261 4.71 -27.07 23.24
N SER A 262 4.46 -28.01 24.15
CA SER A 262 3.91 -27.75 25.49
C SER A 262 4.85 -26.87 26.35
N ARG A 263 6.17 -27.04 26.22
CA ARG A 263 7.15 -26.19 26.91
C ARG A 263 7.01 -24.74 26.46
N LEU A 264 6.97 -24.48 25.14
CA LEU A 264 6.84 -23.13 24.58
C LEU A 264 5.49 -22.51 24.94
N HIS A 265 4.39 -23.26 24.87
CA HIS A 265 3.07 -22.76 25.30
C HIS A 265 3.05 -22.37 26.79
N ARG A 266 3.66 -23.19 27.68
CA ARG A 266 3.78 -22.84 29.11
C ARG A 266 4.67 -21.62 29.32
N SER A 267 5.74 -21.49 28.55
CA SER A 267 6.60 -20.29 28.58
C SER A 267 5.80 -19.05 28.22
N ALA A 268 5.10 -19.10 27.10
CA ALA A 268 4.23 -18.02 26.64
C ALA A 268 3.16 -17.65 27.68
N SER A 269 2.43 -18.65 28.19
CA SER A 269 1.38 -18.43 29.20
C SER A 269 1.88 -17.76 30.48
N ARG A 270 3.15 -17.96 30.87
CA ARG A 270 3.74 -17.31 32.03
C ARG A 270 4.18 -15.89 31.76
N GLN A 271 4.54 -15.57 30.55
CA GLN A 271 5.10 -14.28 30.15
C GLN A 271 4.03 -13.30 29.69
N MET A 272 2.98 -13.80 29.01
CA MET A 272 1.97 -12.95 28.40
C MET A 272 0.91 -12.51 29.39
N SER A 273 0.61 -11.23 29.37
CA SER A 273 -0.49 -10.58 30.10
C SER A 273 -1.68 -10.19 29.19
N ARG A 274 -1.53 -10.33 27.88
CA ARG A 274 -2.55 -10.09 26.87
C ARG A 274 -2.60 -11.21 25.83
N PRO A 275 -3.70 -11.34 25.08
CA PRO A 275 -3.74 -12.25 23.93
C PRO A 275 -2.69 -11.90 22.88
N ALA A 276 -2.28 -12.92 22.10
CA ALA A 276 -1.38 -12.74 20.97
C ALA A 276 -2.00 -11.85 19.90
N VAL A 277 -1.23 -10.91 19.35
CA VAL A 277 -1.68 -10.01 18.29
C VAL A 277 -1.66 -10.70 16.92
N THR A 278 -0.64 -11.53 16.69
CA THR A 278 -0.44 -12.20 15.40
C THR A 278 -1.27 -13.46 15.21
N LEU A 279 -1.93 -13.94 16.26
CA LEU A 279 -2.75 -15.15 16.26
C LEU A 279 -4.22 -14.80 16.47
N ARG A 280 -4.80 -14.07 15.53
CA ARG A 280 -6.22 -13.71 15.57
C ARG A 280 -7.09 -14.90 15.15
N ASN A 281 -8.26 -15.05 15.79
CA ASN A 281 -9.22 -16.13 15.46
C ASN A 281 -9.88 -15.98 14.08
N SER A 282 -9.71 -14.83 13.41
CA SER A 282 -10.28 -14.54 12.09
C SER A 282 -9.42 -15.04 10.93
N GLY A 283 -8.20 -15.48 11.19
CA GLY A 283 -7.28 -15.95 10.16
C GLY A 283 -7.38 -17.47 9.95
N SER A 284 -7.15 -17.91 8.72
CA SER A 284 -6.97 -19.32 8.44
C SER A 284 -5.78 -19.87 9.25
N TRP A 285 -6.03 -20.78 10.15
CA TRP A 285 -4.99 -21.58 10.75
C TRP A 285 -4.25 -22.35 9.65
N THR A 286 -2.94 -22.42 9.75
CA THR A 286 -2.10 -23.13 8.77
C THR A 286 -2.52 -24.59 8.58
N PHE A 287 -3.27 -25.13 9.51
CA PHE A 287 -3.69 -26.53 9.57
C PHE A 287 -5.21 -26.73 9.56
N GLY A 288 -5.98 -25.70 9.19
CA GLY A 288 -7.43 -25.77 9.24
C GLY A 288 -7.98 -25.79 10.68
N SER A 289 -9.29 -25.64 10.81
CA SER A 289 -9.95 -25.88 12.10
C SER A 289 -9.93 -27.40 12.43
N PRO A 290 -9.92 -27.77 13.66
CA PRO A 290 -10.12 -26.96 14.84
C PRO A 290 -9.15 -27.16 15.98
N SER A 291 -8.29 -28.06 15.99
CA SER A 291 -7.51 -28.28 17.20
C SER A 291 -6.14 -28.86 16.91
N VAL A 292 -5.11 -28.24 17.49
CA VAL A 292 -3.78 -28.83 17.54
C VAL A 292 -3.82 -30.26 18.08
N LEU A 293 -4.75 -30.59 18.98
CA LEU A 293 -4.96 -31.96 19.49
C LEU A 293 -5.32 -32.94 18.40
N MET A 294 -6.06 -32.55 17.36
CA MET A 294 -6.39 -33.41 16.22
C MET A 294 -5.15 -33.82 15.42
N MET A 295 -4.07 -33.07 15.50
CA MET A 295 -2.82 -33.41 14.81
C MET A 295 -2.06 -34.55 15.51
N TYR A 296 -2.33 -34.77 16.79
CA TYR A 296 -1.71 -35.83 17.59
C TYR A 296 -2.62 -37.06 17.75
N TYR A 297 -3.86 -36.94 17.28
CA TYR A 297 -4.79 -38.08 17.33
C TYR A 297 -4.51 -38.99 16.14
N ARG A 298 -3.84 -40.10 16.40
CA ARG A 298 -3.44 -41.06 15.36
C ARG A 298 -4.31 -42.32 15.34
N ALA A 299 -4.80 -42.73 16.49
CA ALA A 299 -5.68 -43.90 16.61
C ALA A 299 -6.53 -43.80 17.89
N PRO A 300 -7.70 -44.44 17.93
CA PRO A 300 -8.49 -44.55 19.15
C PRO A 300 -7.66 -45.13 20.29
N GLY A 301 -7.46 -44.36 21.36
CA GLY A 301 -6.73 -44.77 22.55
C GLY A 301 -5.25 -44.37 22.63
N GLU A 302 -4.73 -43.60 21.66
CA GLU A 302 -3.41 -42.99 21.76
C GLU A 302 -3.44 -41.60 22.42
#